data_d69779fc748db1f12aa1262fdc0e143e
#
_entry.id   d69779fc748db1f12aa1262fdc0e143e
#
_cell.length_a   1.000
_cell.length_b   1.000
_cell.length_c   1.000
_cell.angle_alpha   90.00
_cell.angle_beta   90.00
_cell.angle_gamma   90.00
#
_symmetry.space_group_name_H-M   'P 1'
#
loop_
_entity.id
_entity.type
_entity.pdbx_description
1 polymer ?
#
loop_
_entity_poly.entity_id
_entity_poly.type
_entity_poly.pdbx_seq_one_letter_code
_entity_poly.pdbx_strand_id
1 'polypeptide(L)'
;MKILYALMFMVFSLAMSAQEISGPRSDNNSETNDFKLYPNPSYNGTVHITTTHNTVKDIVFYDVFGAMVLKDRITTTFLNISKLSPGVYVLQVTEEQKVMTRKLVVK
;
A
#
# COMPACT_ATOMS: atom_id res chain seq x y z
N MET A 1 50.00 15.12 1.29
CA MET A 1 48.75 15.48 1.88
C MET A 1 47.68 15.76 0.89
N LYS A 2 47.95 16.45 -0.18
CA LYS A 2 46.89 16.71 -1.11
C LYS A 2 46.35 15.51 -1.78
N ILE A 3 47.17 14.50 -1.96
CA ILE A 3 46.75 13.29 -2.63
C ILE A 3 45.75 12.54 -1.77
N LEU A 4 45.91 12.62 -0.47
CA LEU A 4 45.03 11.93 0.44
C LEU A 4 43.62 12.48 0.36
N TYR A 5 43.48 13.78 0.24
CA TYR A 5 42.19 14.40 0.17
C TYR A 5 41.48 14.04 -1.16
N ALA A 6 42.26 13.94 -2.21
CA ALA A 6 41.68 13.61 -3.50
C ALA A 6 41.11 12.21 -3.49
N LEU A 7 41.76 11.28 -2.83
CA LEU A 7 41.29 9.94 -2.74
C LEU A 7 40.01 9.88 -1.90
N MET A 8 39.98 10.67 -0.86
CA MET A 8 38.83 10.68 -0.02
C MET A 8 37.61 11.22 -0.74
N PHE A 9 37.83 12.21 -1.58
CA PHE A 9 36.74 12.78 -2.34
C PHE A 9 36.23 11.76 -3.35
N MET A 10 37.08 10.97 -3.92
CA MET A 10 36.66 10.00 -4.88
C MET A 10 35.81 8.93 -4.26
N VAL A 11 36.15 8.48 -3.07
CA VAL A 11 35.41 7.46 -2.39
C VAL A 11 34.02 7.98 -2.02
N PHE A 12 33.95 9.25 -1.67
CA PHE A 12 32.68 9.82 -1.28
C PHE A 12 31.74 9.92 -2.48
N SER A 13 32.26 10.23 -3.64
CA SER A 13 31.40 10.37 -4.78
C SER A 13 30.87 9.03 -5.25
N LEU A 14 31.62 7.96 -5.04
CA LEU A 14 31.12 6.65 -5.41
C LEU A 14 29.97 6.21 -4.53
N ALA A 15 29.99 6.62 -3.27
CA ALA A 15 28.94 6.24 -2.38
C ALA A 15 27.62 6.88 -2.75
N MET A 16 27.68 8.05 -3.33
CA MET A 16 26.46 8.72 -3.67
C MET A 16 25.73 8.08 -4.83
N SER A 17 26.46 7.51 -5.74
CA SER A 17 25.75 7.00 -6.89
C SER A 17 25.02 5.70 -6.58
N ALA A 18 25.30 5.10 -5.45
CA ALA A 18 24.64 3.85 -5.17
C ALA A 18 23.21 4.03 -4.75
N GLN A 19 22.79 5.23 -4.51
CA GLN A 19 21.46 5.41 -4.04
C GLN A 19 20.44 5.49 -5.08
N GLU A 20 20.80 5.58 -6.27
CA GLU A 20 19.83 5.76 -7.25
C GLU A 20 19.10 4.57 -7.60
N ILE A 21 19.49 3.46 -7.21
CA ILE A 21 18.89 2.34 -7.59
C ILE A 21 17.57 2.12 -7.20
N SER A 22 17.17 2.54 -6.28
CA SER A 22 15.94 2.21 -5.81
C SER A 22 14.92 2.61 -6.68
N GLY A 23 14.94 2.46 -7.64
CA GLY A 23 13.94 2.80 -8.42
C GLY A 23 12.71 2.29 -8.15
N PRO A 24 11.84 2.63 -8.41
CA PRO A 24 10.68 2.39 -7.92
C PRO A 24 9.88 1.68 -8.70
N ARG A 25 9.50 1.54 -9.18
CA ARG A 25 8.89 0.97 -9.97
C ARG A 25 7.98 0.18 -9.79
N SER A 26 7.74 -0.30 -10.42
CA SER A 26 7.08 -1.31 -10.34
C SER A 26 5.84 -1.31 -9.76
N ASP A 27 5.66 -0.82 -9.16
CA ASP A 27 4.60 -0.82 -8.47
C ASP A 27 3.41 -0.99 -9.21
N ASN A 28 3.26 -0.58 -10.19
CA ASN A 28 2.07 -0.61 -10.79
C ASN A 28 1.61 -1.94 -11.09
N ASN A 29 2.36 -2.77 -11.43
CA ASN A 29 1.87 -4.00 -11.85
C ASN A 29 1.41 -4.86 -10.76
N SER A 30 1.98 -4.76 -9.66
CA SER A 30 1.61 -5.64 -8.64
C SER A 30 0.25 -5.39 -8.18
N GLU A 31 -0.28 -4.24 -8.35
CA GLU A 31 -1.53 -4.01 -7.85
C GLU A 31 -2.56 -4.74 -8.52
N THR A 32 -2.44 -4.99 -9.78
CA THR A 32 -3.52 -5.56 -10.50
C THR A 32 -3.72 -6.98 -10.16
N ASN A 33 -2.74 -7.67 -9.61
CA ASN A 33 -2.91 -9.07 -9.37
C ASN A 33 -3.04 -9.43 -7.94
N ASP A 34 -2.94 -8.49 -7.05
CA ASP A 34 -2.96 -8.82 -5.64
C ASP A 34 -4.36 -9.11 -5.16
N PHE A 35 -5.32 -8.31 -5.46
CA PHE A 35 -6.69 -8.56 -5.04
C PHE A 35 -7.64 -7.67 -5.82
N LYS A 36 -8.91 -8.04 -5.79
CA LYS A 36 -9.94 -7.25 -6.43
C LYS A 36 -10.73 -6.53 -5.37
N LEU A 37 -10.99 -5.26 -5.60
CA LEU A 37 -11.75 -4.44 -4.68
C LEU A 37 -12.88 -3.79 -5.46
N TYR A 38 -14.13 -4.10 -5.11
CA TYR A 38 -15.26 -3.55 -5.84
C TYR A 38 -16.48 -3.45 -4.94
N PRO A 39 -17.33 -2.49 -5.16
CA PRO A 39 -17.22 -1.42 -6.13
C PRO A 39 -16.28 -0.35 -5.63
N ASN A 40 -15.63 0.33 -6.53
CA ASN A 40 -14.72 1.42 -6.20
C ASN A 40 -14.86 2.46 -7.31
N PRO A 41 -15.59 3.56 -7.07
CA PRO A 41 -16.05 4.05 -5.77
C PRO A 41 -17.19 3.23 -5.17
N SER A 42 -17.29 3.30 -3.84
CA SER A 42 -18.32 2.59 -3.12
C SER A 42 -19.43 3.55 -2.74
N TYR A 43 -20.69 3.12 -2.97
CA TYR A 43 -21.82 3.98 -2.66
C TYR A 43 -22.72 3.41 -1.58
N ASN A 44 -22.63 2.12 -1.30
CA ASN A 44 -23.58 1.47 -0.41
C ASN A 44 -23.04 1.10 0.94
N GLY A 45 -21.87 1.54 1.30
CA GLY A 45 -21.30 1.19 2.59
C GLY A 45 -20.75 -0.21 2.66
N THR A 46 -20.56 -0.86 1.52
CA THR A 46 -19.98 -2.20 1.51
C THR A 46 -19.02 -2.31 0.34
N VAL A 47 -18.00 -3.13 0.49
CA VAL A 47 -17.09 -3.47 -0.60
C VAL A 47 -16.78 -4.95 -0.51
N HIS A 48 -16.34 -5.51 -1.61
CA HIS A 48 -15.89 -6.89 -1.67
C HIS A 48 -14.40 -6.90 -1.94
N ILE A 49 -13.68 -7.74 -1.22
CA ILE A 49 -12.25 -7.90 -1.38
C ILE A 49 -12.00 -9.35 -1.67
N THR A 50 -11.60 -9.68 -2.90
CA THR A 50 -11.34 -11.06 -3.28
C THR A 50 -9.87 -11.21 -3.60
N THR A 51 -9.26 -12.24 -3.06
CA THR A 51 -7.87 -12.55 -3.29
C THR A 51 -7.80 -13.94 -3.90
N THR A 52 -6.62 -14.36 -4.26
CA THR A 52 -6.45 -15.67 -4.86
C THR A 52 -6.91 -16.78 -3.93
N HIS A 53 -6.58 -16.68 -2.65
CA HIS A 53 -6.90 -17.75 -1.71
C HIS A 53 -8.11 -17.46 -0.85
N ASN A 54 -8.51 -16.24 -0.73
CA ASN A 54 -9.67 -15.84 0.04
C ASN A 54 -9.66 -16.38 1.46
N THR A 55 -8.53 -16.27 2.12
CA THR A 55 -8.40 -16.70 3.51
C THR A 55 -8.66 -15.52 4.43
N VAL A 56 -8.31 -15.64 5.69
CA VAL A 56 -8.50 -14.59 6.66
C VAL A 56 -7.70 -13.36 6.27
N LYS A 57 -8.33 -12.20 6.29
CA LYS A 57 -7.71 -10.96 5.89
C LYS A 57 -7.79 -9.95 7.02
N ASP A 58 -6.69 -9.31 7.33
CA ASP A 58 -6.67 -8.19 8.25
C ASP A 58 -6.76 -6.92 7.44
N ILE A 59 -7.73 -6.08 7.77
CA ILE A 59 -8.07 -4.90 6.99
C ILE A 59 -7.80 -3.65 7.80
N VAL A 60 -7.13 -2.69 7.20
CA VAL A 60 -6.92 -1.39 7.84
C VAL A 60 -7.17 -0.31 6.80
N PHE A 61 -7.94 0.70 7.16
CA PHE A 61 -8.13 1.87 6.31
C PHE A 61 -7.45 3.07 6.93
N TYR A 62 -6.75 3.82 6.11
CA TYR A 62 -6.11 5.07 6.52
C TYR A 62 -6.72 6.21 5.71
N ASP A 63 -6.86 7.37 6.32
CA ASP A 63 -7.34 8.55 5.60
C ASP A 63 -6.16 9.22 4.89
N VAL A 64 -6.41 10.35 4.25
CA VAL A 64 -5.37 11.01 3.48
C VAL A 64 -4.27 11.59 4.35
N PHE A 65 -4.49 11.71 5.65
CA PHE A 65 -3.45 12.19 6.53
C PHE A 65 -2.67 11.04 7.16
N GLY A 66 -2.97 9.82 6.80
CA GLY A 66 -2.28 8.67 7.35
C GLY A 66 -2.83 8.15 8.66
N ALA A 67 -3.96 8.64 9.10
CA ALA A 67 -4.55 8.18 10.35
C ALA A 67 -5.40 6.94 10.10
N MET A 68 -5.30 5.96 10.99
CA MET A 68 -6.09 4.75 10.87
C MET A 68 -7.52 5.05 11.27
N VAL A 69 -8.46 4.81 10.38
CA VAL A 69 -9.85 5.15 10.64
C VAL A 69 -10.73 3.91 10.76
N LEU A 70 -10.29 2.76 10.32
CA LEU A 70 -11.07 1.53 10.45
C LEU A 70 -10.13 0.34 10.44
N LYS A 71 -10.38 -0.63 11.30
CA LYS A 71 -9.61 -1.84 11.36
C LYS A 71 -10.57 -3.00 11.54
N ASP A 72 -10.40 -4.06 10.79
CA ASP A 72 -11.29 -5.19 10.87
C ASP A 72 -10.57 -6.46 10.40
N ARG A 73 -11.15 -7.59 10.67
CA ARG A 73 -10.64 -8.88 10.20
C ARG A 73 -11.81 -9.62 9.59
N ILE A 74 -11.66 -10.06 8.37
CA ILE A 74 -12.73 -10.75 7.68
C ILE A 74 -12.27 -12.11 7.21
N THR A 75 -13.20 -13.07 7.20
CA THR A 75 -12.92 -14.40 6.68
C THR A 75 -13.68 -14.61 5.38
N THR A 76 -14.46 -13.65 4.95
CA THR A 76 -15.19 -13.71 3.71
C THR A 76 -14.69 -12.62 2.79
N THR A 77 -15.36 -12.38 1.69
CA THR A 77 -14.96 -11.31 0.80
C THR A 77 -15.73 -10.01 1.09
N PHE A 78 -16.71 -10.07 1.96
CA PHE A 78 -17.58 -8.91 2.20
C PHE A 78 -17.03 -8.07 3.34
N LEU A 79 -17.02 -6.76 3.17
CA LEU A 79 -16.56 -5.85 4.21
C LEU A 79 -17.54 -4.69 4.34
N ASN A 80 -17.95 -4.43 5.57
CA ASN A 80 -18.84 -3.33 5.86
C ASN A 80 -18.01 -2.08 6.13
N ILE A 81 -18.19 -1.04 5.33
CA ILE A 81 -17.47 0.20 5.51
C ILE A 81 -18.45 1.34 5.76
N SER A 82 -19.63 1.03 6.29
CA SER A 82 -20.63 2.07 6.51
C SER A 82 -20.18 3.11 7.53
N LYS A 83 -19.16 2.81 8.32
CA LYS A 83 -18.67 3.78 9.27
C LYS A 83 -17.73 4.80 8.64
N LEU A 84 -17.31 4.60 7.41
CA LEU A 84 -16.42 5.54 6.76
C LEU A 84 -17.25 6.64 6.10
N SER A 85 -16.87 7.88 6.35
CA SER A 85 -17.54 9.00 5.70
C SER A 85 -17.03 9.12 4.27
N PRO A 86 -17.76 9.81 3.41
CA PRO A 86 -17.30 9.96 2.02
C PRO A 86 -15.92 10.56 1.96
N GLY A 87 -15.08 10.02 1.14
CA GLY A 87 -13.71 10.50 0.99
C GLY A 87 -12.84 9.46 0.33
N VAL A 88 -11.54 9.73 0.35
CA VAL A 88 -10.55 8.86 -0.26
C VAL A 88 -9.74 8.20 0.85
N TYR A 89 -9.56 6.90 0.76
CA TYR A 89 -8.87 6.14 1.78
C TYR A 89 -7.84 5.22 1.16
N VAL A 90 -6.85 4.84 1.96
CA VAL A 90 -5.88 3.82 1.56
C VAL A 90 -6.25 2.55 2.32
N LEU A 91 -6.56 1.50 1.59
CA LEU A 91 -6.91 0.22 2.15
C LEU A 91 -5.68 -0.67 2.18
N GLN A 92 -5.37 -1.22 3.34
CA GLN A 92 -4.29 -2.16 3.48
C GLN A 92 -4.88 -3.51 3.87
N VAL A 93 -4.58 -4.53 3.09
CA VAL A 93 -5.05 -5.88 3.32
C VAL A 93 -3.86 -6.76 3.59
N THR A 94 -3.87 -7.49 4.70
CA THR A 94 -2.83 -8.44 5.01
C THR A 94 -3.42 -9.83 5.00
N GLU A 95 -2.90 -10.68 4.14
CA GLU A 95 -3.37 -12.04 4.02
C GLU A 95 -2.17 -12.95 3.89
N GLU A 96 -2.07 -13.95 4.76
CA GLU A 96 -0.96 -14.91 4.72
C GLU A 96 0.39 -14.19 4.72
N GLN A 97 0.50 -13.20 5.59
CA GLN A 97 1.74 -12.45 5.78
C GLN A 97 2.10 -11.56 4.57
N LYS A 98 1.21 -11.44 3.61
CA LYS A 98 1.43 -10.57 2.48
C LYS A 98 0.59 -9.32 2.65
N VAL A 99 1.21 -8.16 2.50
CA VAL A 99 0.55 -6.87 2.67
C VAL A 99 0.30 -6.28 1.30
N MET A 100 -0.96 -5.91 1.05
CA MET A 100 -1.36 -5.35 -0.22
C MET A 100 -2.11 -4.04 0.05
N THR A 101 -1.95 -3.05 -0.81
CA THR A 101 -2.61 -1.75 -0.61
C THR A 101 -3.35 -1.33 -1.85
N ARG A 102 -4.44 -0.61 -1.65
CA ARG A 102 -5.24 -0.11 -2.75
C ARG A 102 -6.00 1.14 -2.32
N LYS A 103 -6.22 2.06 -3.21
CA LYS A 103 -6.99 3.24 -2.91
C LYS A 103 -8.47 2.92 -3.02
N LEU A 104 -9.28 3.42 -2.10
CA LEU A 104 -10.72 3.26 -2.13
C LEU A 104 -11.38 4.63 -2.04
N VAL A 105 -12.37 4.88 -2.88
CA VAL A 105 -13.13 6.10 -2.85
C VAL A 105 -14.52 5.74 -2.34
N VAL A 106 -14.98 6.47 -1.32
CA VAL A 106 -16.30 6.28 -0.72
C VAL A 106 -17.14 7.50 -1.04
N LYS A 107 -18.28 7.30 -1.62
CA LYS A 107 -19.15 8.40 -2.03
C LYS A 107 -20.48 8.42 -1.31
#